data_f44711d295c308e8bea650c2156e329c
#
_entry.id   f44711d295c308e8bea650c2156e329c
#
_cell.length_a   1.000
_cell.length_b   1.000
_cell.length_c   1.000
_cell.angle_alpha   90.00
_cell.angle_beta   90.00
_cell.angle_gamma   90.00
#
_symmetry.space_group_name_H-M   'P 1'
#
loop_
_entity.id
_entity.type
_entity.pdbx_description
1 polymer ?
#
loop_
_entity_poly.entity_id
_entity_poly.type
_entity_poly.pdbx_seq_one_letter_code
_entity_poly.pdbx_strand_id
1 'polypeptide(L)'
;LARIIKDAPNIEVVVKANHTGTSKHRYFGMGKSHVRKTHPYYAGMEIKDMEPYPEPIVRFDWRNPFWEPDTHKMLADEVMCDAQADYYIDVKEARKTAAMTFSVLSDFLAEKDIVIYDLCLFISEDGKTVYGEISPDCGRYRHYDLGSLDKDVWRAGGSSDQVLEKWNLLYKMITQ
;
A
#
# COMPACT_ATOMS: atom_id res chain seq x y z
N LEU A 1 6.09 -15.67 19.36
CA LEU A 1 7.28 -14.94 19.76
C LEU A 1 7.39 -13.69 18.89
N ALA A 2 7.47 -12.51 19.49
CA ALA A 2 7.69 -11.25 18.78
C ALA A 2 9.12 -10.76 19.03
N ARG A 3 9.72 -10.13 18.02
CA ARG A 3 11.03 -9.50 18.09
C ARG A 3 10.86 -7.98 18.06
N ILE A 4 11.55 -7.28 18.95
CA ILE A 4 11.60 -5.82 18.94
C ILE A 4 12.58 -5.38 17.84
N ILE A 5 12.14 -4.52 16.92
CA ILE A 5 13.00 -3.83 15.97
C ILE A 5 13.47 -2.54 16.64
N LYS A 6 14.78 -2.40 16.83
CA LYS A 6 15.35 -1.24 17.53
C LYS A 6 15.58 -0.05 16.61
N ASP A 7 15.99 -0.33 15.38
CA ASP A 7 16.38 0.68 14.38
C ASP A 7 15.34 0.67 13.26
N ALA A 8 14.13 1.12 13.60
CA ALA A 8 13.00 1.20 12.69
C ALA A 8 13.05 2.55 11.95
N PRO A 9 13.25 2.57 10.62
CA PRO A 9 13.21 3.81 9.86
C PRO A 9 11.79 4.38 9.82
N ASN A 10 11.68 5.72 9.79
CA ASN A 10 10.39 6.39 9.66
C ASN A 10 9.91 6.42 8.20
N ILE A 11 9.91 5.25 7.57
CA ILE A 11 9.58 5.05 6.17
C ILE A 11 8.49 4.00 6.05
N GLU A 12 7.47 4.33 5.29
CA GLU A 12 6.45 3.41 4.84
C GLU A 12 6.82 2.90 3.45
N VAL A 13 6.95 1.58 3.31
CA VAL A 13 7.22 0.92 2.02
C VAL A 13 5.87 0.51 1.43
N VAL A 14 5.48 1.15 0.34
CA VAL A 14 4.14 1.02 -0.23
C VAL A 14 4.17 0.23 -1.53
N VAL A 15 3.50 -0.91 -1.55
CA VAL A 15 3.27 -1.67 -2.78
C VAL A 15 1.93 -1.24 -3.39
N LYS A 16 1.96 -0.81 -4.65
CA LYS A 16 0.79 -0.37 -5.41
C LYS A 16 0.54 -1.34 -6.56
N ALA A 17 -0.47 -2.19 -6.45
CA ALA A 17 -0.89 -3.05 -7.56
C ALA A 17 -1.89 -2.35 -8.48
N ASN A 18 -2.74 -1.47 -7.95
CA ASN A 18 -3.74 -0.74 -8.72
C ASN A 18 -3.50 0.78 -8.66
N HIS A 19 -3.93 1.49 -9.70
CA HIS A 19 -3.92 2.95 -9.74
C HIS A 19 -5.03 3.52 -8.85
N THR A 20 -4.80 3.54 -7.53
CA THR A 20 -5.77 3.95 -6.50
C THR A 20 -5.13 4.73 -5.36
N GLY A 21 -5.93 5.23 -4.47
CA GLY A 21 -5.50 5.91 -3.25
C GLY A 21 -4.60 7.12 -3.53
N THR A 22 -3.45 7.17 -2.90
CA THR A 22 -2.53 8.32 -3.01
C THR A 22 -2.08 8.59 -4.43
N SER A 23 -1.82 7.56 -5.23
CA SER A 23 -1.43 7.73 -6.64
C SER A 23 -2.52 8.44 -7.43
N LYS A 24 -3.77 8.03 -7.24
CA LYS A 24 -4.93 8.66 -7.90
C LYS A 24 -5.08 10.14 -7.52
N HIS A 25 -4.87 10.48 -6.25
CA HIS A 25 -5.08 11.85 -5.76
C HIS A 25 -3.87 12.76 -6.02
N ARG A 26 -2.64 12.26 -5.87
CA ARG A 26 -1.42 13.06 -6.05
C ARG A 26 -1.04 13.26 -7.51
N TYR A 27 -1.35 12.29 -8.36
CA TYR A 27 -1.03 12.33 -9.79
C TYR A 27 -2.31 12.56 -10.60
N PHE A 28 -2.95 13.71 -10.39
CA PHE A 28 -4.17 14.08 -11.08
C PHE A 28 -4.04 13.95 -12.60
N GLY A 29 -4.98 13.25 -13.22
CA GLY A 29 -4.98 13.00 -14.66
C GLY A 29 -4.07 11.85 -15.14
N MET A 30 -3.27 11.24 -14.25
CA MET A 30 -2.49 10.06 -14.61
C MET A 30 -3.37 8.89 -15.02
N GLY A 31 -4.54 8.72 -14.39
CA GLY A 31 -5.54 7.72 -14.76
C GLY A 31 -6.22 7.93 -16.12
N LYS A 32 -5.76 8.90 -16.91
CA LYS A 32 -6.17 9.15 -18.31
C LYS A 32 -4.96 9.26 -19.22
N SER A 33 -3.79 8.90 -18.73
CA SER A 33 -2.54 8.95 -19.47
C SER A 33 -2.22 7.59 -20.08
N HIS A 34 -1.22 7.60 -20.95
CA HIS A 34 -0.75 6.38 -21.60
C HIS A 34 0.73 6.16 -21.30
N VAL A 35 1.10 4.91 -21.17
CA VAL A 35 2.51 4.51 -21.11
C VAL A 35 3.23 4.99 -22.37
N ARG A 36 4.47 5.47 -22.23
CA ARG A 36 5.26 5.97 -23.37
C ARG A 36 5.31 4.96 -24.53
N LYS A 37 5.19 5.47 -25.76
CA LYS A 37 5.12 4.63 -26.97
C LYS A 37 6.35 3.74 -27.21
N THR A 38 7.48 4.07 -26.57
CA THR A 38 8.73 3.31 -26.68
C THR A 38 8.98 2.39 -25.50
N HIS A 39 7.96 2.14 -24.65
CA HIS A 39 8.10 1.18 -23.56
C HIS A 39 8.20 -0.25 -24.12
N PRO A 40 9.17 -1.08 -23.67
CA PRO A 40 9.43 -2.38 -24.33
C PRO A 40 8.25 -3.36 -24.23
N TYR A 41 7.41 -3.26 -23.19
CA TYR A 41 6.34 -4.24 -22.95
C TYR A 41 4.93 -3.62 -22.95
N TYR A 42 4.78 -2.35 -22.53
CA TYR A 42 3.47 -1.73 -22.26
C TYR A 42 3.22 -0.48 -23.09
N ALA A 43 3.87 -0.38 -24.27
CA ALA A 43 3.78 0.80 -25.13
C ALA A 43 2.34 1.19 -25.46
N GLY A 44 1.97 2.42 -25.13
CA GLY A 44 0.65 2.97 -25.42
C GLY A 44 -0.50 2.44 -24.57
N MET A 45 -0.24 1.58 -23.58
CA MET A 45 -1.26 1.13 -22.65
C MET A 45 -1.82 2.31 -21.85
N GLU A 46 -3.12 2.39 -21.73
CA GLU A 46 -3.80 3.39 -20.92
C GLU A 46 -3.69 3.05 -19.44
N ILE A 47 -3.38 4.05 -18.60
CA ILE A 47 -3.47 3.95 -17.13
C ILE A 47 -4.88 4.38 -16.73
N LYS A 48 -5.63 3.52 -16.07
CA LYS A 48 -7.00 3.78 -15.64
C LYS A 48 -7.15 3.81 -14.13
N ASP A 49 -8.01 4.70 -13.65
CA ASP A 49 -8.36 4.75 -12.23
C ASP A 49 -8.98 3.40 -11.80
N MET A 50 -8.53 2.90 -10.65
CA MET A 50 -8.91 1.63 -10.02
C MET A 50 -8.46 0.36 -10.76
N GLU A 51 -7.89 0.48 -11.94
CA GLU A 51 -7.37 -0.66 -12.71
C GLU A 51 -5.96 -1.06 -12.24
N PRO A 52 -5.57 -2.32 -12.44
CA PRO A 52 -4.24 -2.78 -12.08
C PRO A 52 -3.15 -2.14 -12.95
N TYR A 53 -2.01 -1.87 -12.33
CA TYR A 53 -0.77 -1.67 -13.08
C TYR A 53 -0.32 -2.99 -13.73
N PRO A 54 0.45 -2.93 -14.84
CA PRO A 54 1.03 -4.14 -15.45
C PRO A 54 1.89 -4.94 -14.49
N GLU A 55 2.57 -4.23 -13.59
CA GLU A 55 3.40 -4.78 -12.51
C GLU A 55 3.19 -3.94 -11.26
N PRO A 56 3.15 -4.53 -10.06
CA PRO A 56 3.10 -3.77 -8.82
C PRO A 56 4.30 -2.83 -8.68
N ILE A 57 4.02 -1.61 -8.25
CA ILE A 57 5.02 -0.56 -8.04
C ILE A 57 5.35 -0.51 -6.56
N VAL A 58 6.64 -0.54 -6.21
CA VAL A 58 7.12 -0.30 -4.84
C VAL A 58 7.69 1.10 -4.74
N ARG A 59 7.20 1.90 -3.82
CA ARG A 59 7.69 3.24 -3.51
C ARG A 59 7.93 3.39 -2.02
N PHE A 60 8.62 4.47 -1.63
CA PHE A 60 8.96 4.82 -0.27
C PHE A 60 8.31 6.15 0.07
N ASP A 61 7.62 6.22 1.22
CA ASP A 61 7.00 7.43 1.73
C ASP A 61 7.61 7.76 3.09
N TRP A 62 8.07 9.00 3.27
CA TRP A 62 8.45 9.51 4.58
C TRP A 62 7.20 9.70 5.43
N ARG A 63 7.18 9.12 6.59
CA ARG A 63 6.06 9.19 7.53
C ARG A 63 6.14 10.46 8.37
N ASN A 64 5.37 11.45 8.01
CA ASN A 64 5.22 12.65 8.82
C ASN A 64 4.32 12.38 10.04
N PRO A 65 4.54 13.08 11.18
CA PRO A 65 3.53 13.14 12.23
C PRO A 65 2.25 13.75 11.67
N PHE A 66 1.09 13.33 12.20
CA PHE A 66 -0.20 13.81 11.70
C PHE A 66 -0.34 15.34 11.81
N TRP A 67 0.25 15.94 12.83
CA TRP A 67 0.32 17.38 13.03
C TRP A 67 1.78 17.83 13.14
N GLU A 68 2.10 18.91 12.48
CA GLU A 68 3.38 19.60 12.69
C GLU A 68 3.38 20.21 14.12
N PRO A 69 4.38 19.91 14.96
CA PRO A 69 4.34 20.24 16.39
C PRO A 69 4.19 21.74 16.71
N ASP A 70 4.82 22.62 15.92
CA ASP A 70 4.87 24.05 16.21
C ASP A 70 3.67 24.81 15.61
N THR A 71 3.24 24.46 14.40
CA THR A 71 2.21 25.18 13.67
C THR A 71 0.84 24.51 13.69
N HIS A 72 0.75 23.27 14.19
CA HIS A 72 -0.46 22.44 14.18
C HIS A 72 -1.07 22.25 12.79
N LYS A 73 -0.27 22.38 11.74
CA LYS A 73 -0.71 22.04 10.39
C LYS A 73 -0.80 20.54 10.23
N MET A 74 -1.85 20.09 9.59
CA MET A 74 -1.98 18.69 9.20
C MET A 74 -0.95 18.36 8.12
N LEU A 75 -0.21 17.29 8.35
CA LEU A 75 0.80 16.78 7.43
C LEU A 75 0.32 15.50 6.76
N ALA A 76 0.82 15.27 5.56
CA ALA A 76 0.67 14.01 4.85
C ALA A 76 2.03 13.36 4.67
N ASP A 77 2.04 12.06 4.49
CA ASP A 77 3.25 11.34 4.13
C ASP A 77 3.77 11.82 2.77
N GLU A 78 5.09 11.94 2.64
CA GLU A 78 5.74 12.45 1.45
C GLU A 78 6.46 11.37 0.66
N VAL A 79 6.21 11.30 -0.64
CA VAL A 79 6.90 10.37 -1.53
C VAL A 79 8.37 10.74 -1.62
N MET A 80 9.25 9.77 -1.37
CA MET A 80 10.70 9.90 -1.49
C MET A 80 11.17 9.32 -2.82
N CYS A 81 12.20 9.93 -3.41
CA CYS A 81 12.95 9.22 -4.44
C CYS A 81 13.86 8.16 -3.81
N ASP A 82 14.25 7.15 -4.59
CA ASP A 82 15.08 6.05 -4.11
C ASP A 82 16.39 6.55 -3.45
N ALA A 83 17.03 7.55 -4.02
CA ALA A 83 18.27 8.12 -3.47
C ALA A 83 18.09 8.80 -2.10
N GLN A 84 16.90 9.34 -1.81
CA GLN A 84 16.59 9.88 -0.49
C GLN A 84 16.26 8.75 0.51
N ALA A 85 15.50 7.76 0.08
CA ALA A 85 15.13 6.63 0.91
C ALA A 85 16.37 5.80 1.31
N ASP A 86 17.34 5.67 0.42
CA ASP A 86 18.57 4.89 0.62
C ASP A 86 19.48 5.44 1.73
N TYR A 87 19.25 6.68 2.21
CA TYR A 87 19.90 7.18 3.42
C TYR A 87 19.39 6.53 4.72
N TYR A 88 18.22 5.88 4.69
CA TYR A 88 17.52 5.41 5.89
C TYR A 88 17.18 3.92 5.85
N ILE A 89 17.13 3.30 4.66
CA ILE A 89 16.77 1.91 4.46
C ILE A 89 17.51 1.37 3.24
N ASP A 90 17.93 0.11 3.28
CA ASP A 90 18.42 -0.56 2.06
C ASP A 90 17.27 -0.69 1.05
N VAL A 91 17.21 0.27 0.13
CA VAL A 91 16.13 0.38 -0.87
C VAL A 91 15.99 -0.87 -1.73
N LYS A 92 17.10 -1.49 -2.10
CA LYS A 92 17.10 -2.68 -2.96
C LYS A 92 16.51 -3.89 -2.26
N GLU A 93 16.95 -4.16 -1.05
CA GLU A 93 16.44 -5.30 -0.26
C GLU A 93 15.01 -5.02 0.21
N ALA A 94 14.69 -3.81 0.66
CA ALA A 94 13.34 -3.44 1.09
C ALA A 94 12.31 -3.58 -0.05
N ARG A 95 12.68 -3.17 -1.27
CA ARG A 95 11.83 -3.34 -2.46
C ARG A 95 11.54 -4.82 -2.75
N LYS A 96 12.57 -5.66 -2.66
CA LYS A 96 12.44 -7.10 -2.86
C LYS A 96 11.58 -7.75 -1.76
N THR A 97 11.82 -7.39 -0.50
CA THR A 97 11.04 -7.88 0.64
C THR A 97 9.58 -7.47 0.53
N ALA A 98 9.30 -6.21 0.18
CA ALA A 98 7.94 -5.70 0.00
C ALA A 98 7.21 -6.42 -1.13
N ALA A 99 7.85 -6.57 -2.30
CA ALA A 99 7.27 -7.26 -3.44
C ALA A 99 6.96 -8.74 -3.14
N MET A 100 7.88 -9.42 -2.45
CA MET A 100 7.68 -10.82 -2.05
C MET A 100 6.56 -10.96 -1.01
N THR A 101 6.52 -10.10 0.00
CA THR A 101 5.44 -10.08 1.01
C THR A 101 4.09 -9.84 0.36
N PHE A 102 4.02 -8.89 -0.57
CA PHE A 102 2.81 -8.59 -1.33
C PHE A 102 2.36 -9.80 -2.16
N SER A 103 3.28 -10.46 -2.89
CA SER A 103 2.95 -11.64 -3.70
C SER A 103 2.37 -12.77 -2.85
N VAL A 104 3.06 -13.14 -1.78
CA VAL A 104 2.60 -14.22 -0.87
C VAL A 104 1.21 -13.92 -0.30
N LEU A 105 0.99 -12.67 0.15
CA LEU A 105 -0.30 -12.28 0.71
C LEU A 105 -1.40 -12.24 -0.37
N SER A 106 -1.08 -11.77 -1.57
CA SER A 106 -2.01 -11.73 -2.70
C SER A 106 -2.44 -13.12 -3.13
N ASP A 107 -1.49 -14.07 -3.24
CA ASP A 107 -1.79 -15.45 -3.59
C ASP A 107 -2.69 -16.11 -2.54
N PHE A 108 -2.39 -15.92 -1.26
CA PHE A 108 -3.22 -16.44 -0.15
C PHE A 108 -4.64 -15.87 -0.18
N LEU A 109 -4.79 -14.57 -0.41
CA LEU A 109 -6.10 -13.92 -0.39
C LEU A 109 -6.89 -14.15 -1.68
N ALA A 110 -6.23 -14.41 -2.80
CA ALA A 110 -6.89 -14.76 -4.06
C ALA A 110 -7.71 -16.07 -3.94
N GLU A 111 -7.27 -17.02 -3.10
CA GLU A 111 -8.02 -18.24 -2.78
C GLU A 111 -9.35 -17.96 -2.06
N LYS A 112 -9.54 -16.74 -1.57
CA LYS A 112 -10.73 -16.25 -0.86
C LYS A 112 -11.50 -15.17 -1.67
N ASP A 113 -11.25 -15.08 -2.97
CA ASP A 113 -11.83 -14.05 -3.85
C ASP A 113 -11.53 -12.60 -3.42
N ILE A 114 -10.39 -12.40 -2.73
CA ILE A 114 -9.94 -11.10 -2.26
C ILE A 114 -8.71 -10.64 -3.04
N VAL A 115 -8.78 -9.42 -3.57
CA VAL A 115 -7.68 -8.75 -4.27
C VAL A 115 -7.15 -7.61 -3.42
N ILE A 116 -5.81 -7.48 -3.34
CA ILE A 116 -5.14 -6.36 -2.69
C ILE A 116 -4.79 -5.31 -3.74
N TYR A 117 -5.28 -4.09 -3.56
CA TYR A 117 -4.99 -2.97 -4.46
C TYR A 117 -3.69 -2.24 -4.09
N ASP A 118 -3.42 -2.13 -2.83
CA ASP A 118 -2.15 -1.63 -2.28
C ASP A 118 -1.93 -2.15 -0.86
N LEU A 119 -0.67 -2.13 -0.44
CA LEU A 119 -0.24 -2.56 0.88
C LEU A 119 0.88 -1.64 1.37
N CYS A 120 0.74 -1.14 2.59
CA CYS A 120 1.75 -0.35 3.29
C CYS A 120 2.46 -1.26 4.29
N LEU A 121 3.79 -1.28 4.25
CA LEU A 121 4.63 -2.11 5.10
C LEU A 121 5.65 -1.26 5.84
N PHE A 122 5.98 -1.67 7.06
CA PHE A 122 7.18 -1.22 7.74
C PHE A 122 8.26 -2.29 7.63
N ILE A 123 9.44 -1.88 7.17
CA ILE A 123 10.56 -2.78 6.91
C ILE A 123 11.79 -2.23 7.64
N SER A 124 12.57 -3.11 8.27
CA SER A 124 13.79 -2.76 8.97
C SER A 124 14.82 -2.05 8.08
N GLU A 125 15.74 -1.32 8.67
CA GLU A 125 16.79 -0.55 7.98
C GLU A 125 17.56 -1.41 6.96
N ASP A 126 17.87 -2.67 7.29
CA ASP A 126 18.56 -3.62 6.39
C ASP A 126 17.67 -4.15 5.25
N GLY A 127 16.43 -3.70 5.15
CA GLY A 127 15.48 -4.09 4.12
C GLY A 127 14.91 -5.52 4.22
N LYS A 128 15.21 -6.29 5.28
CA LYS A 128 14.97 -7.74 5.29
C LYS A 128 13.83 -8.21 6.17
N THR A 129 13.40 -7.40 7.12
CA THR A 129 12.38 -7.80 8.10
C THR A 129 11.17 -6.89 8.02
N VAL A 130 10.02 -7.46 7.69
CA VAL A 130 8.73 -6.78 7.85
C VAL A 130 8.37 -6.75 9.33
N TYR A 131 7.97 -5.59 9.84
CA TYR A 131 7.50 -5.41 11.21
C TYR A 131 6.20 -4.58 11.21
N GLY A 132 5.63 -4.40 12.40
CA GLY A 132 4.33 -3.75 12.52
C GLY A 132 3.18 -4.69 12.16
N GLU A 133 2.08 -4.12 11.73
CA GLU A 133 0.89 -4.88 11.37
C GLU A 133 0.75 -5.11 9.86
N ILE A 134 0.12 -6.21 9.50
CA ILE A 134 -0.47 -6.44 8.17
C ILE A 134 -1.97 -6.60 8.40
N SER A 135 -2.74 -5.59 8.06
CA SER A 135 -4.15 -5.50 8.42
C SER A 135 -4.96 -4.74 7.37
N PRO A 136 -6.31 -4.75 7.46
CA PRO A 136 -7.16 -3.93 6.61
C PRO A 136 -6.97 -2.41 6.80
N ASP A 137 -6.23 -1.98 7.83
CA ASP A 137 -5.81 -0.58 7.98
C ASP A 137 -4.62 -0.23 7.09
N CYS A 138 -3.72 -1.19 6.86
CA CYS A 138 -2.48 -0.99 6.11
C CYS A 138 -2.60 -1.21 4.60
N GLY A 139 -3.79 -1.57 4.09
CA GLY A 139 -3.97 -1.85 2.67
C GLY A 139 -5.41 -1.69 2.21
N ARG A 140 -5.62 -1.85 0.90
CA ARG A 140 -6.95 -1.91 0.28
C ARG A 140 -7.26 -3.32 -0.17
N TYR A 141 -8.27 -3.90 0.48
CA TYR A 141 -8.73 -5.27 0.26
C TYR A 141 -10.11 -5.24 -0.37
N ARG A 142 -10.27 -5.90 -1.50
CA ARG A 142 -11.53 -5.95 -2.26
C ARG A 142 -11.95 -7.39 -2.50
N HIS A 143 -13.12 -7.74 -2.04
CA HIS A 143 -13.77 -8.98 -2.45
C HIS A 143 -14.60 -8.72 -3.71
N TYR A 144 -14.62 -9.67 -4.64
CA TYR A 144 -15.31 -9.51 -5.93
C TYR A 144 -16.80 -9.14 -5.75
N ASP A 145 -17.52 -9.82 -4.87
CA ASP A 145 -18.96 -9.59 -4.66
C ASP A 145 -19.27 -8.60 -3.52
N LEU A 146 -18.43 -8.55 -2.48
CA LEU A 146 -18.71 -7.80 -1.24
C LEU A 146 -18.07 -6.40 -1.22
N GLY A 147 -17.24 -6.10 -2.23
CA GLY A 147 -16.55 -4.82 -2.34
C GLY A 147 -15.47 -4.60 -1.30
N SER A 148 -15.37 -3.39 -0.77
CA SER A 148 -14.34 -3.01 0.21
C SER A 148 -14.47 -3.80 1.52
N LEU A 149 -13.32 -4.33 1.98
CA LEU A 149 -13.16 -5.00 3.28
C LEU A 149 -12.19 -4.24 4.21
N ASP A 150 -11.85 -3.01 3.86
CA ASP A 150 -10.85 -2.16 4.52
C ASP A 150 -11.43 -0.81 4.97
N LYS A 151 -10.57 0.11 5.42
CA LYS A 151 -10.95 1.44 5.90
C LYS A 151 -11.53 2.40 4.84
N ASP A 152 -11.59 2.01 3.57
CA ASP A 152 -12.27 2.84 2.56
C ASP A 152 -13.77 2.96 2.81
N VAL A 153 -14.37 2.03 3.56
CA VAL A 153 -15.75 2.18 4.06
C VAL A 153 -15.90 3.45 4.90
N TRP A 154 -14.96 3.71 5.81
CA TRP A 154 -14.90 4.94 6.59
C TRP A 154 -14.67 6.17 5.71
N ARG A 155 -13.72 6.11 4.78
CA ARG A 155 -13.43 7.21 3.85
C ARG A 155 -14.60 7.57 2.94
N ALA A 156 -15.48 6.61 2.68
CA ALA A 156 -16.75 6.82 1.95
C ALA A 156 -17.89 7.35 2.81
N GLY A 157 -17.64 7.67 4.09
CA GLY A 157 -18.63 8.19 5.03
C GLY A 157 -19.39 7.13 5.82
N GLY A 158 -18.92 5.89 5.80
CA GLY A 158 -19.48 4.82 6.64
C GLY A 158 -19.16 4.99 8.13
N SER A 159 -19.94 4.30 8.98
CA SER A 159 -19.74 4.32 10.43
C SER A 159 -18.62 3.37 10.87
N SER A 160 -18.13 3.55 12.11
CA SER A 160 -17.20 2.63 12.77
C SER A 160 -17.74 1.20 12.83
N ASP A 161 -19.03 1.04 13.05
CA ASP A 161 -19.67 -0.28 13.11
C ASP A 161 -19.62 -0.99 11.75
N GLN A 162 -19.83 -0.25 10.66
CA GLN A 162 -19.70 -0.78 9.30
C GLN A 162 -18.26 -1.19 8.98
N VAL A 163 -17.26 -0.43 9.43
CA VAL A 163 -15.82 -0.83 9.30
C VAL A 163 -15.58 -2.11 10.07
N LEU A 164 -16.02 -2.17 11.32
CA LEU A 164 -15.85 -3.35 12.17
C LEU A 164 -16.54 -4.60 11.60
N GLU A 165 -17.73 -4.44 11.03
CA GLU A 165 -18.44 -5.51 10.32
C GLU A 165 -17.60 -6.07 9.17
N LYS A 166 -17.03 -5.19 8.32
CA LYS A 166 -16.18 -5.58 7.19
C LYS A 166 -14.89 -6.26 7.64
N TRP A 167 -14.25 -5.77 8.69
CA TRP A 167 -13.06 -6.39 9.26
C TRP A 167 -13.33 -7.75 9.87
N ASN A 168 -14.46 -7.91 10.58
CA ASN A 168 -14.91 -9.20 11.10
C ASN A 168 -15.24 -10.19 9.97
N LEU A 169 -15.80 -9.70 8.88
CA LEU A 169 -16.06 -10.52 7.69
C LEU A 169 -14.76 -11.02 7.07
N LEU A 170 -13.80 -10.12 6.84
CA LEU A 170 -12.47 -10.47 6.35
C LEU A 170 -11.80 -11.50 7.29
N TYR A 171 -11.83 -11.25 8.60
CA TYR A 171 -11.27 -12.19 9.58
C TYR A 171 -11.85 -13.60 9.46
N LYS A 172 -13.17 -13.71 9.34
CA LYS A 172 -13.84 -15.00 9.15
C LYS A 172 -13.40 -15.70 7.85
N MET A 173 -13.26 -14.95 6.77
CA MET A 173 -12.86 -15.51 5.47
C MET A 173 -11.42 -16.05 5.47
N ILE A 174 -10.51 -15.39 6.21
CA ILE A 174 -9.11 -15.84 6.26
C ILE A 174 -8.84 -16.92 7.32
N THR A 175 -9.76 -17.15 8.26
CA THR A 175 -9.59 -18.12 9.35
C THR A 175 -10.40 -19.41 9.15
N GLN A 176 -11.24 -19.47 8.14
CA GLN A 176 -12.01 -20.66 7.71
C GLN A 176 -11.39 -21.29 6.47
#